data_1c241270a1928db4753ad4e5fdc2cbb8
#
_entry.id   1c241270a1928db4753ad4e5fdc2cbb8
#
_cell.length_a   1.000
_cell.length_b   1.000
_cell.length_c   1.000
_cell.angle_alpha   90.00
_cell.angle_beta   90.00
_cell.angle_gamma   90.00
#
_symmetry.space_group_name_H-M   'P 1'
#
loop_
_entity.id
_entity.type
_entity.pdbx_description
1 polymer ?
#
loop_
_entity_poly.entity_id
_entity_poly.type
_entity_poly.pdbx_seq_one_letter_code
_entity_poly.pdbx_strand_id
1 'polypeptide(L)'
;MANRTDPDARSVHGTNPQNLVEKILRMKIYSSMYWKEHCFALTAESLVDKAVDLKYVGGTFGGQRAPTQFMCLMLKLLQLQPEKEIIVEFIKNEDYKYVRILGAFYLRLVGRPLEVYQYLEPLYNDYRKVRLRNADGNFALTHMDEIIDQMLYSEYLFDVAMPRIPNRVTMERLSLLEPRISVLEDDFDEDMLEAEAGNAAAAAREKDRDKERERDRDRERGRDRDRDRERHRPRDREREHDRDRDRRDADRDRGRDRDRERERDGDRKRRREEDDRGGRKERKDGDGISVEETNAMRIKLGMKPLK
;
A
#
# COMPACT_ATOMS: atom_id res chain seq x y z
N MET A 1 -44.16 -10.36 -7.39
CA MET A 1 -44.13 -11.14 -6.13
C MET A 1 -42.77 -10.84 -5.44
N ALA A 2 -42.80 -10.44 -4.17
CA ALA A 2 -41.60 -9.88 -3.50
C ALA A 2 -40.40 -10.86 -3.33
N ASN A 3 -40.69 -12.17 -3.28
CA ASN A 3 -39.65 -13.16 -2.93
C ASN A 3 -39.28 -14.11 -4.09
N ARG A 4 -39.67 -13.78 -5.31
CA ARG A 4 -39.36 -14.58 -6.49
C ARG A 4 -38.41 -13.81 -7.38
N THR A 5 -37.48 -14.53 -8.03
CA THR A 5 -36.65 -14.01 -9.10
C THR A 5 -37.54 -13.63 -10.29
N ASP A 6 -37.11 -12.64 -11.06
CA ASP A 6 -37.74 -12.22 -12.29
C ASP A 6 -37.89 -13.44 -13.23
N PRO A 7 -39.05 -13.66 -13.89
CA PRO A 7 -39.23 -14.75 -14.84
C PRO A 7 -38.19 -14.75 -15.98
N ASP A 8 -37.73 -13.56 -16.39
CA ASP A 8 -36.78 -13.39 -17.49
C ASP A 8 -35.32 -13.55 -17.05
N ALA A 9 -35.08 -13.70 -15.72
CA ALA A 9 -33.73 -13.84 -15.18
C ALA A 9 -33.08 -15.17 -15.61
N ARG A 10 -31.84 -15.07 -16.09
CA ARG A 10 -31.04 -16.21 -16.54
C ARG A 10 -30.43 -16.94 -15.34
N SER A 11 -30.18 -18.24 -15.48
CA SER A 11 -29.43 -19.00 -14.48
C SER A 11 -27.99 -18.53 -14.42
N VAL A 12 -27.44 -18.40 -13.20
CA VAL A 12 -26.04 -18.03 -12.92
C VAL A 12 -25.38 -19.20 -12.21
N HIS A 13 -24.21 -19.61 -12.67
CA HIS A 13 -23.50 -20.79 -12.16
C HIS A 13 -24.39 -22.05 -12.07
N GLY A 14 -25.28 -22.21 -13.03
CA GLY A 14 -26.22 -23.36 -13.08
C GLY A 14 -27.37 -23.33 -12.08
N THR A 15 -27.55 -22.24 -11.33
CA THR A 15 -28.58 -22.08 -10.34
C THR A 15 -29.41 -20.79 -10.54
N ASN A 16 -30.47 -20.63 -9.79
CA ASN A 16 -31.22 -19.37 -9.73
C ASN A 16 -30.29 -18.31 -9.05
N PRO A 17 -30.17 -17.08 -9.59
CA PRO A 17 -29.28 -16.04 -9.06
C PRO A 17 -29.45 -15.79 -7.56
N GLN A 18 -30.65 -15.77 -7.04
CA GLN A 18 -30.89 -15.57 -5.60
C GLN A 18 -30.34 -16.72 -4.72
N ASN A 19 -30.06 -17.90 -5.29
CA ASN A 19 -29.48 -19.01 -4.55
C ASN A 19 -27.97 -18.84 -4.28
N LEU A 20 -27.34 -17.87 -4.89
CA LEU A 20 -25.96 -17.45 -4.53
C LEU A 20 -25.89 -16.93 -3.09
N VAL A 21 -27.00 -16.41 -2.57
CA VAL A 21 -27.14 -16.11 -1.14
C VAL A 21 -27.71 -17.34 -0.43
N GLU A 22 -27.12 -17.73 0.68
CA GLU A 22 -27.50 -18.92 1.44
C GLU A 22 -29.00 -18.87 1.88
N LYS A 23 -29.64 -20.04 1.91
CA LYS A 23 -31.09 -20.15 2.24
C LYS A 23 -31.42 -19.50 3.59
N ILE A 24 -30.57 -19.70 4.62
CA ILE A 24 -30.81 -19.16 5.96
C ILE A 24 -30.80 -17.62 5.92
N LEU A 25 -29.81 -17.03 5.23
CA LEU A 25 -29.68 -15.60 5.09
C LEU A 25 -30.87 -15.02 4.28
N ARG A 26 -31.25 -15.65 3.17
CA ARG A 26 -32.44 -15.24 2.38
C ARG A 26 -33.71 -15.22 3.22
N MET A 27 -33.96 -16.24 4.03
CA MET A 27 -35.13 -16.29 4.90
C MET A 27 -35.13 -15.14 5.91
N LYS A 28 -33.99 -14.81 6.47
CA LYS A 28 -33.83 -13.64 7.37
C LYS A 28 -34.06 -12.32 6.65
N ILE A 29 -33.60 -12.19 5.40
CA ILE A 29 -33.81 -11.01 4.57
C ILE A 29 -35.33 -10.86 4.30
N TYR A 30 -36.01 -11.90 3.89
CA TYR A 30 -37.47 -11.85 3.60
C TYR A 30 -38.29 -11.53 4.84
N SER A 31 -37.85 -11.89 6.03
CA SER A 31 -38.51 -11.57 7.29
C SER A 31 -38.25 -10.16 7.79
N SER A 32 -37.18 -9.52 7.31
CA SER A 32 -36.75 -8.19 7.80
C SER A 32 -37.76 -7.09 7.39
N MET A 33 -37.88 -6.08 8.27
CA MET A 33 -38.78 -4.93 8.01
C MET A 33 -38.31 -4.15 6.79
N TYR A 34 -36.98 -3.92 6.66
CA TYR A 34 -36.41 -3.20 5.51
C TYR A 34 -36.79 -3.84 4.16
N TRP A 35 -36.77 -5.19 4.08
CA TRP A 35 -37.19 -5.90 2.88
C TRP A 35 -38.64 -5.67 2.55
N LYS A 36 -39.51 -5.74 3.55
CA LYS A 36 -40.97 -5.62 3.37
C LYS A 36 -41.40 -4.20 3.00
N GLU A 37 -40.74 -3.20 3.58
CA GLU A 37 -41.12 -1.79 3.39
C GLU A 37 -40.43 -1.15 2.18
N HIS A 38 -39.16 -1.46 1.98
CA HIS A 38 -38.33 -0.73 1.01
C HIS A 38 -37.91 -1.54 -0.21
N CYS A 39 -37.88 -2.88 -0.12
CA CYS A 39 -37.50 -3.72 -1.25
C CYS A 39 -38.69 -4.31 -2.03
N PHE A 40 -39.91 -4.05 -1.58
CA PHE A 40 -41.10 -4.49 -2.29
C PHE A 40 -41.30 -3.69 -3.58
N ALA A 41 -41.57 -4.38 -4.69
CA ALA A 41 -41.86 -3.78 -6.01
C ALA A 41 -40.74 -2.83 -6.55
N LEU A 42 -39.49 -2.93 -6.06
CA LEU A 42 -38.38 -2.17 -6.62
C LEU A 42 -38.09 -2.63 -8.05
N THR A 43 -37.90 -1.65 -8.94
CA THR A 43 -37.26 -1.80 -10.26
C THR A 43 -35.78 -1.55 -10.17
N ALA A 44 -35.03 -1.81 -11.24
CA ALA A 44 -33.60 -1.52 -11.29
C ALA A 44 -33.29 -0.02 -11.06
N GLU A 45 -34.13 0.87 -11.61
CA GLU A 45 -34.02 2.32 -11.46
C GLU A 45 -34.26 2.77 -10.01
N SER A 46 -35.41 2.37 -9.42
CA SER A 46 -35.74 2.76 -8.05
C SER A 46 -34.82 2.14 -6.98
N LEU A 47 -34.10 1.06 -7.33
CA LEU A 47 -33.09 0.48 -6.47
C LEU A 47 -31.90 1.40 -6.33
N VAL A 48 -31.54 2.17 -7.37
CA VAL A 48 -30.41 3.15 -7.32
C VAL A 48 -30.64 4.16 -6.20
N ASP A 49 -31.84 4.70 -6.08
CA ASP A 49 -32.19 5.66 -5.02
C ASP A 49 -31.95 5.08 -3.62
N LYS A 50 -32.34 3.80 -3.45
CA LYS A 50 -32.08 3.10 -2.17
C LYS A 50 -30.62 2.75 -1.95
N ALA A 51 -29.85 2.52 -3.01
CA ALA A 51 -28.42 2.25 -2.93
C ALA A 51 -27.63 3.52 -2.58
N VAL A 52 -28.06 4.68 -3.04
CA VAL A 52 -27.48 5.99 -2.66
C VAL A 52 -27.64 6.27 -1.17
N ASP A 53 -28.78 5.88 -0.59
CA ASP A 53 -29.07 6.05 0.85
C ASP A 53 -28.22 5.16 1.77
N LEU A 54 -27.44 4.20 1.24
CA LEU A 54 -26.60 3.32 2.03
C LEU A 54 -25.53 4.10 2.80
N LYS A 55 -25.37 3.77 4.08
CA LYS A 55 -24.40 4.42 4.99
C LYS A 55 -23.29 3.49 5.47
N TYR A 56 -23.38 2.20 5.18
CA TYR A 56 -22.44 1.17 5.57
C TYR A 56 -22.62 -0.09 4.72
N VAL A 57 -21.59 -0.92 4.69
CA VAL A 57 -21.61 -2.28 4.13
C VAL A 57 -21.55 -3.31 5.25
N GLY A 58 -21.87 -4.54 4.95
CA GLY A 58 -21.77 -5.67 5.89
C GLY A 58 -22.75 -6.77 5.56
N GLY A 59 -22.58 -7.92 6.18
CA GLY A 59 -23.46 -9.08 6.05
C GLY A 59 -24.61 -9.04 7.05
N THR A 60 -24.48 -9.79 8.14
CA THR A 60 -25.44 -9.83 9.25
C THR A 60 -24.84 -9.25 10.52
N PHE A 61 -25.68 -8.77 11.43
CA PHE A 61 -25.26 -8.16 12.67
C PHE A 61 -26.15 -8.54 13.86
N GLY A 62 -25.58 -8.43 15.05
CA GLY A 62 -26.25 -8.67 16.32
C GLY A 62 -26.48 -10.14 16.65
N GLY A 63 -26.97 -10.44 17.84
CA GLY A 63 -27.16 -11.81 18.34
C GLY A 63 -28.14 -12.64 17.49
N GLN A 64 -29.13 -12.00 16.87
CA GLN A 64 -30.07 -12.68 15.95
C GLN A 64 -29.57 -12.76 14.51
N ARG A 65 -28.38 -12.22 14.24
CA ARG A 65 -27.82 -12.09 12.89
C ARG A 65 -28.83 -11.49 11.90
N ALA A 66 -29.29 -10.27 12.20
CA ALA A 66 -30.18 -9.52 11.33
C ALA A 66 -29.44 -9.08 10.06
N PRO A 67 -30.04 -9.15 8.88
CA PRO A 67 -29.38 -8.71 7.64
C PRO A 67 -29.25 -7.19 7.60
N THR A 68 -28.16 -6.70 7.01
CA THR A 68 -27.96 -5.27 6.73
C THR A 68 -28.81 -4.82 5.54
N GLN A 69 -29.01 -3.51 5.41
CA GLN A 69 -29.67 -2.91 4.24
C GLN A 69 -28.92 -3.26 2.95
N PHE A 70 -27.59 -3.26 3.00
CA PHE A 70 -26.74 -3.65 1.89
C PHE A 70 -27.04 -5.06 1.37
N MET A 71 -27.18 -6.03 2.27
CA MET A 71 -27.53 -7.42 1.90
C MET A 71 -28.95 -7.55 1.35
N CYS A 72 -29.89 -6.75 1.84
CA CYS A 72 -31.23 -6.71 1.28
C CYS A 72 -31.25 -6.21 -0.17
N LEU A 73 -30.52 -5.12 -0.45
CA LEU A 73 -30.39 -4.58 -1.81
C LEU A 73 -29.62 -5.53 -2.72
N MET A 74 -28.57 -6.21 -2.21
CA MET A 74 -27.84 -7.22 -2.96
C MET A 74 -28.75 -8.37 -3.40
N LEU A 75 -29.55 -8.92 -2.48
CA LEU A 75 -30.53 -9.97 -2.84
C LEU A 75 -31.56 -9.48 -3.86
N LYS A 76 -31.96 -8.21 -3.76
CA LYS A 76 -32.90 -7.62 -4.73
C LYS A 76 -32.26 -7.47 -6.12
N LEU A 77 -31.01 -7.07 -6.22
CA LEU A 77 -30.25 -7.06 -7.47
C LEU A 77 -30.18 -8.46 -8.11
N LEU A 78 -29.90 -9.48 -7.29
CA LEU A 78 -29.87 -10.87 -7.75
C LEU A 78 -31.25 -11.36 -8.26
N GLN A 79 -32.35 -10.83 -7.70
CA GLN A 79 -33.71 -11.15 -8.17
C GLN A 79 -34.04 -10.45 -9.48
N LEU A 80 -33.65 -9.18 -9.63
CA LEU A 80 -33.95 -8.34 -10.80
C LEU A 80 -33.03 -8.66 -11.98
N GLN A 81 -31.78 -9.06 -11.69
CA GLN A 81 -30.72 -9.33 -12.65
C GLN A 81 -30.63 -8.23 -13.73
N PRO A 82 -30.29 -6.98 -13.33
CA PRO A 82 -30.15 -5.86 -14.25
C PRO A 82 -29.10 -6.14 -15.33
N GLU A 83 -29.22 -5.41 -16.43
CA GLU A 83 -28.22 -5.46 -17.51
C GLU A 83 -26.83 -5.12 -17.02
N LYS A 84 -25.83 -5.71 -17.69
CA LYS A 84 -24.42 -5.55 -17.31
C LYS A 84 -23.98 -4.07 -17.32
N GLU A 85 -24.46 -3.30 -18.29
CA GLU A 85 -24.13 -1.89 -18.45
C GLU A 85 -24.52 -1.08 -17.20
N ILE A 86 -25.67 -1.35 -16.60
CA ILE A 86 -26.10 -0.71 -15.35
C ILE A 86 -25.16 -1.02 -14.20
N ILE A 87 -24.71 -2.27 -14.08
CA ILE A 87 -23.76 -2.67 -13.03
C ILE A 87 -22.40 -2.05 -13.24
N VAL A 88 -21.94 -1.96 -14.48
CA VAL A 88 -20.67 -1.28 -14.82
C VAL A 88 -20.75 0.21 -14.44
N GLU A 89 -21.90 0.85 -14.66
CA GLU A 89 -22.11 2.24 -14.26
C GLU A 89 -22.09 2.40 -12.73
N PHE A 90 -22.66 1.46 -11.98
CA PHE A 90 -22.53 1.45 -10.51
C PHE A 90 -21.08 1.39 -10.05
N ILE A 91 -20.26 0.56 -10.70
CA ILE A 91 -18.84 0.41 -10.39
C ILE A 91 -18.04 1.66 -10.75
N LYS A 92 -18.33 2.29 -11.90
CA LYS A 92 -17.67 3.49 -12.37
C LYS A 92 -18.06 4.76 -11.61
N ASN A 93 -19.20 4.75 -10.92
CA ASN A 93 -19.67 5.92 -10.19
C ASN A 93 -18.70 6.33 -9.09
N GLU A 94 -18.19 7.55 -9.16
CA GLU A 94 -17.22 8.10 -8.19
C GLU A 94 -17.90 8.76 -6.99
N ASP A 95 -19.12 9.25 -7.15
CA ASP A 95 -19.79 10.02 -6.11
C ASP A 95 -20.27 9.12 -4.94
N TYR A 96 -20.78 7.94 -5.26
CA TYR A 96 -21.42 7.05 -4.29
C TYR A 96 -20.64 5.77 -4.02
N LYS A 97 -19.70 5.84 -3.07
CA LYS A 97 -18.83 4.71 -2.71
C LYS A 97 -19.56 3.42 -2.35
N TYR A 98 -20.71 3.50 -1.71
CA TYR A 98 -21.50 2.30 -1.33
C TYR A 98 -22.23 1.68 -2.51
N VAL A 99 -22.67 2.48 -3.48
CA VAL A 99 -23.21 2.00 -4.76
C VAL A 99 -22.13 1.25 -5.54
N ARG A 100 -20.93 1.82 -5.57
CA ARG A 100 -19.75 1.20 -6.19
C ARG A 100 -19.46 -0.19 -5.60
N ILE A 101 -19.43 -0.32 -4.26
CA ILE A 101 -19.21 -1.62 -3.59
C ILE A 101 -20.36 -2.58 -3.90
N LEU A 102 -21.59 -2.10 -3.93
CA LEU A 102 -22.77 -2.93 -4.24
C LEU A 102 -22.65 -3.51 -5.65
N GLY A 103 -22.30 -2.68 -6.64
CA GLY A 103 -22.06 -3.09 -8.03
C GLY A 103 -20.89 -4.07 -8.15
N ALA A 104 -19.76 -3.78 -7.48
CA ALA A 104 -18.59 -4.65 -7.45
C ALA A 104 -18.91 -6.02 -6.86
N PHE A 105 -19.62 -6.06 -5.74
CA PHE A 105 -20.00 -7.32 -5.09
C PHE A 105 -21.00 -8.12 -5.94
N TYR A 106 -21.95 -7.46 -6.58
CA TYR A 106 -22.85 -8.11 -7.54
C TYR A 106 -22.09 -8.71 -8.71
N LEU A 107 -21.20 -7.95 -9.34
CA LEU A 107 -20.37 -8.44 -10.44
C LEU A 107 -19.48 -9.62 -10.01
N ARG A 108 -18.96 -9.59 -8.79
CA ARG A 108 -18.16 -10.69 -8.22
C ARG A 108 -18.97 -12.00 -8.09
N LEU A 109 -20.27 -11.89 -7.79
CA LEU A 109 -21.15 -13.06 -7.63
C LEU A 109 -21.67 -13.61 -8.97
N VAL A 110 -21.92 -12.74 -9.95
CA VAL A 110 -22.63 -13.09 -11.21
C VAL A 110 -21.69 -13.09 -12.42
N GLY A 111 -20.63 -12.26 -12.39
CA GLY A 111 -19.76 -11.98 -13.53
C GLY A 111 -18.85 -13.13 -13.91
N ARG A 112 -18.37 -13.08 -15.14
CA ARG A 112 -17.32 -13.98 -15.62
C ARG A 112 -15.97 -13.60 -15.00
N PRO A 113 -15.06 -14.56 -14.77
CA PRO A 113 -13.77 -14.27 -14.13
C PRO A 113 -12.98 -13.12 -14.78
N LEU A 114 -12.93 -13.09 -16.10
CA LEU A 114 -12.26 -12.02 -16.86
C LEU A 114 -12.85 -10.64 -16.53
N GLU A 115 -14.17 -10.52 -16.57
CA GLU A 115 -14.88 -9.27 -16.29
C GLU A 115 -14.71 -8.84 -14.83
N VAL A 116 -14.68 -9.80 -13.90
CA VAL A 116 -14.43 -9.53 -12.49
C VAL A 116 -13.08 -8.83 -12.32
N TYR A 117 -12.01 -9.36 -12.90
CA TYR A 117 -10.69 -8.73 -12.82
C TYR A 117 -10.66 -7.37 -13.51
N GLN A 118 -11.17 -7.26 -14.74
CA GLN A 118 -11.16 -6.02 -15.52
C GLN A 118 -11.86 -4.84 -14.85
N TYR A 119 -12.96 -5.09 -14.14
CA TYR A 119 -13.72 -4.01 -13.50
C TYR A 119 -13.39 -3.80 -12.02
N LEU A 120 -12.89 -4.81 -11.30
CA LEU A 120 -12.55 -4.67 -9.90
C LEU A 120 -11.11 -4.21 -9.67
N GLU A 121 -10.15 -4.62 -10.49
CA GLU A 121 -8.75 -4.21 -10.32
C GLU A 121 -8.53 -2.69 -10.33
N PRO A 122 -9.17 -1.89 -11.20
CA PRO A 122 -9.01 -0.45 -11.16
C PRO A 122 -9.46 0.19 -9.83
N LEU A 123 -10.33 -0.49 -9.06
CA LEU A 123 -10.81 -0.01 -7.76
C LEU A 123 -9.77 -0.13 -6.64
N TYR A 124 -8.64 -0.80 -6.87
CA TYR A 124 -7.51 -0.76 -5.93
C TYR A 124 -6.92 0.64 -5.75
N ASN A 125 -7.16 1.55 -6.70
CA ASN A 125 -6.73 2.95 -6.60
C ASN A 125 -7.73 3.84 -5.82
N ASP A 126 -8.81 3.26 -5.33
CA ASP A 126 -9.83 3.97 -4.53
C ASP A 126 -9.58 3.73 -3.03
N TYR A 127 -8.91 4.67 -2.36
CA TYR A 127 -8.56 4.58 -0.94
C TYR A 127 -9.61 5.19 0.00
N ARG A 128 -10.86 5.40 -0.47
CA ARG A 128 -11.90 6.01 0.35
C ARG A 128 -12.29 5.15 1.53
N LYS A 129 -12.46 5.80 2.67
CA LYS A 129 -12.90 5.17 3.92
C LYS A 129 -14.33 4.68 3.81
N VAL A 130 -14.56 3.43 4.22
CA VAL A 130 -15.87 2.75 4.21
C VAL A 130 -16.22 2.28 5.61
N ARG A 131 -17.48 2.39 5.98
CA ARG A 131 -17.99 1.86 7.24
C ARG A 131 -18.47 0.42 7.03
N LEU A 132 -17.81 -0.51 7.72
CA LEU A 132 -18.18 -1.92 7.75
C LEU A 132 -18.96 -2.20 9.04
N ARG A 133 -20.09 -2.85 8.94
CA ARG A 133 -20.83 -3.33 10.11
C ARG A 133 -20.46 -4.78 10.39
N ASN A 134 -19.83 -4.99 11.54
CA ASN A 134 -19.41 -6.31 11.99
C ASN A 134 -20.57 -7.14 12.53
N ALA A 135 -20.35 -8.46 12.66
CA ALA A 135 -21.30 -9.39 13.23
C ALA A 135 -21.77 -9.01 14.64
N ASP A 136 -20.91 -8.39 15.45
CA ASP A 136 -21.21 -7.89 16.80
C ASP A 136 -22.12 -6.66 16.82
N GLY A 137 -22.41 -6.07 15.65
CA GLY A 137 -23.21 -4.86 15.51
C GLY A 137 -22.41 -3.56 15.57
N ASN A 138 -21.12 -3.61 15.90
CA ASN A 138 -20.23 -2.48 15.90
C ASN A 138 -19.81 -2.08 14.47
N PHE A 139 -19.40 -0.82 14.31
CA PHE A 139 -18.86 -0.33 13.06
C PHE A 139 -17.34 -0.34 13.09
N ALA A 140 -16.73 -0.97 12.09
CA ALA A 140 -15.32 -0.87 11.80
C ALA A 140 -15.08 0.10 10.64
N LEU A 141 -13.92 0.71 10.61
CA LEU A 141 -13.44 1.49 9.48
C LEU A 141 -12.58 0.57 8.62
N THR A 142 -12.88 0.53 7.33
CA THR A 142 -12.08 -0.15 6.30
C THR A 142 -11.94 0.77 5.09
N HIS A 143 -11.17 0.38 4.10
CA HIS A 143 -11.00 1.13 2.86
C HIS A 143 -11.60 0.36 1.68
N MET A 144 -11.81 1.06 0.57
CA MET A 144 -12.40 0.44 -0.62
C MET A 144 -11.49 -0.65 -1.18
N ASP A 145 -10.20 -0.38 -1.31
CA ASP A 145 -9.16 -1.31 -1.77
C ASP A 145 -9.11 -2.61 -0.95
N GLU A 146 -9.21 -2.52 0.38
CA GLU A 146 -9.27 -3.68 1.28
C GLU A 146 -10.50 -4.58 1.00
N ILE A 147 -11.64 -3.96 0.73
CA ILE A 147 -12.88 -4.71 0.40
C ILE A 147 -12.75 -5.38 -0.96
N ILE A 148 -12.15 -4.69 -1.93
CA ILE A 148 -11.90 -5.27 -3.27
C ILE A 148 -10.91 -6.42 -3.18
N ASP A 149 -9.85 -6.28 -2.37
CA ASP A 149 -8.90 -7.35 -2.13
C ASP A 149 -9.60 -8.59 -1.54
N GLN A 150 -10.45 -8.41 -0.53
CA GLN A 150 -11.27 -9.48 0.01
C GLN A 150 -12.20 -10.10 -1.04
N MET A 151 -12.79 -9.31 -1.95
CA MET A 151 -13.63 -9.84 -3.03
C MET A 151 -12.86 -10.74 -3.99
N LEU A 152 -11.59 -10.43 -4.26
CA LEU A 152 -10.78 -11.18 -5.24
C LEU A 152 -10.12 -12.42 -4.63
N TYR A 153 -9.75 -12.39 -3.35
CA TYR A 153 -8.95 -13.46 -2.73
C TYR A 153 -9.70 -14.29 -1.68
N SER A 154 -10.73 -13.75 -1.02
CA SER A 154 -11.46 -14.50 0.00
C SER A 154 -12.55 -15.40 -0.60
N GLU A 155 -12.83 -16.51 0.07
CA GLU A 155 -13.94 -17.39 -0.30
C GLU A 155 -15.28 -16.89 0.26
N TYR A 156 -15.26 -16.13 1.33
CA TYR A 156 -16.44 -15.58 2.01
C TYR A 156 -16.31 -14.08 2.21
N LEU A 157 -17.37 -13.35 1.87
CA LEU A 157 -17.48 -11.93 2.18
C LEU A 157 -18.96 -11.59 2.51
N PHE A 158 -19.17 -10.75 3.51
CA PHE A 158 -20.51 -10.33 3.96
C PHE A 158 -21.48 -11.50 4.25
N ASP A 159 -20.97 -12.56 4.85
CA ASP A 159 -21.71 -13.80 5.14
C ASP A 159 -22.23 -14.54 3.89
N VAL A 160 -21.65 -14.29 2.73
CA VAL A 160 -21.95 -14.97 1.47
C VAL A 160 -20.72 -15.70 0.95
N ALA A 161 -20.91 -16.97 0.57
CA ALA A 161 -19.88 -17.74 -0.14
C ALA A 161 -19.79 -17.25 -1.59
N MET A 162 -18.60 -16.82 -1.98
CA MET A 162 -18.36 -16.32 -3.33
C MET A 162 -18.00 -17.47 -4.30
N PRO A 163 -18.50 -17.45 -5.53
CA PRO A 163 -18.11 -18.42 -6.55
C PRO A 163 -16.59 -18.41 -6.76
N ARG A 164 -15.99 -19.58 -6.94
CA ARG A 164 -14.55 -19.67 -7.21
C ARG A 164 -14.21 -19.09 -8.58
N ILE A 165 -13.19 -18.26 -8.61
CA ILE A 165 -12.61 -17.73 -9.84
C ILE A 165 -11.19 -18.27 -10.00
N PRO A 166 -10.69 -18.45 -11.25
CA PRO A 166 -9.30 -18.78 -11.49
C PRO A 166 -8.39 -17.68 -10.94
N ASN A 167 -7.21 -18.07 -10.45
CA ASN A 167 -6.22 -17.10 -9.98
C ASN A 167 -5.76 -16.20 -11.14
N ARG A 168 -5.44 -14.95 -10.82
CA ARG A 168 -4.95 -13.97 -11.79
C ARG A 168 -3.77 -14.47 -12.62
N VAL A 169 -2.79 -15.10 -11.97
CA VAL A 169 -1.62 -15.70 -12.64
C VAL A 169 -2.02 -16.74 -13.69
N THR A 170 -3.10 -17.51 -13.43
CA THR A 170 -3.62 -18.47 -14.41
C THR A 170 -4.23 -17.75 -15.62
N MET A 171 -4.94 -16.65 -15.40
CA MET A 171 -5.52 -15.83 -16.47
C MET A 171 -4.45 -15.14 -17.32
N GLU A 172 -3.36 -14.68 -16.70
CA GLU A 172 -2.19 -14.14 -17.41
C GLU A 172 -1.49 -15.21 -18.28
N ARG A 173 -1.26 -16.39 -17.73
CA ARG A 173 -0.67 -17.51 -18.48
C ARG A 173 -1.50 -17.94 -19.70
N LEU A 174 -2.81 -17.78 -19.60
CA LEU A 174 -3.73 -18.02 -20.70
C LEU A 174 -3.84 -16.82 -21.66
N SER A 175 -3.07 -15.75 -21.43
CA SER A 175 -3.11 -14.50 -22.21
C SER A 175 -4.52 -13.87 -22.28
N LEU A 176 -5.33 -14.08 -21.25
CA LEU A 176 -6.65 -13.48 -21.11
C LEU A 176 -6.61 -12.12 -20.40
N LEU A 177 -5.60 -11.92 -19.56
CA LEU A 177 -5.34 -10.67 -18.85
C LEU A 177 -3.88 -10.27 -19.08
N GLU A 178 -3.66 -8.97 -19.20
CA GLU A 178 -2.31 -8.39 -19.23
C GLU A 178 -1.69 -8.45 -17.82
N PRO A 179 -0.34 -8.47 -17.71
CA PRO A 179 0.34 -8.35 -16.42
C PRO A 179 -0.14 -7.08 -15.70
N ARG A 180 -0.37 -7.20 -14.40
CA ARG A 180 -0.78 -6.04 -13.60
C ARG A 180 0.42 -5.13 -13.38
N ILE A 181 0.32 -3.90 -13.83
CA ILE A 181 1.24 -2.82 -13.50
C ILE A 181 0.67 -2.10 -12.27
N SER A 182 1.49 -1.91 -11.26
CA SER A 182 1.11 -1.15 -10.08
C SER A 182 1.33 0.34 -10.36
N VAL A 183 0.38 1.19 -9.99
CA VAL A 183 0.58 2.65 -10.07
C VAL A 183 1.79 3.10 -9.26
N LEU A 184 2.10 2.38 -8.16
CA LEU A 184 3.30 2.65 -7.36
C LEU A 184 4.61 2.28 -8.08
N GLU A 185 4.60 1.33 -9.02
CA GLU A 185 5.78 1.02 -9.84
C GLU A 185 6.07 2.14 -10.82
N ASP A 186 5.03 2.71 -11.44
CA ASP A 186 5.17 3.87 -12.33
C ASP A 186 5.73 5.09 -11.58
N ASP A 187 5.23 5.37 -10.37
CA ASP A 187 5.73 6.46 -9.51
C ASP A 187 7.19 6.20 -9.08
N PHE A 188 7.57 4.96 -8.76
CA PHE A 188 8.96 4.60 -8.42
C PHE A 188 9.90 4.76 -9.60
N ASP A 189 9.49 4.39 -10.80
CA ASP A 189 10.29 4.53 -12.00
C ASP A 189 10.49 6.00 -12.36
N GLU A 190 9.48 6.86 -12.22
CA GLU A 190 9.59 8.31 -12.38
C GLU A 190 10.55 8.92 -11.36
N ASP A 191 10.41 8.60 -10.06
CA ASP A 191 11.30 9.07 -8.99
C ASP A 191 12.76 8.63 -9.21
N MET A 192 12.98 7.39 -9.66
CA MET A 192 14.31 6.88 -10.00
C MET A 192 14.91 7.62 -11.19
N LEU A 193 14.14 7.88 -12.24
CA LEU A 193 14.57 8.65 -13.41
C LEU A 193 14.90 10.10 -13.04
N GLU A 194 14.10 10.74 -12.19
CA GLU A 194 14.39 12.09 -11.68
C GLU A 194 15.63 12.11 -10.79
N ALA A 195 15.84 11.11 -9.94
CA ALA A 195 17.02 10.98 -9.11
C ALA A 195 18.29 10.76 -9.95
N GLU A 196 18.24 9.94 -10.99
CA GLU A 196 19.35 9.73 -11.93
C GLU A 196 19.65 11.01 -12.73
N ALA A 197 18.64 11.72 -13.22
CA ALA A 197 18.79 13.00 -13.89
C ALA A 197 19.39 14.08 -12.97
N GLY A 198 18.95 14.12 -11.71
CA GLY A 198 19.48 15.00 -10.67
C GLY A 198 20.96 14.71 -10.37
N ASN A 199 21.32 13.44 -10.24
CA ASN A 199 22.70 13.01 -10.01
C ASN A 199 23.61 13.30 -11.22
N ALA A 200 23.11 13.09 -12.44
CA ALA A 200 23.85 13.43 -13.67
C ALA A 200 24.08 14.94 -13.80
N ALA A 201 23.08 15.76 -13.47
CA ALA A 201 23.22 17.22 -13.46
C ALA A 201 24.18 17.73 -12.37
N ALA A 202 24.19 17.08 -11.18
CA ALA A 202 25.13 17.38 -10.11
C ALA A 202 26.58 17.03 -10.50
N ALA A 203 26.79 15.85 -11.11
CA ALA A 203 28.10 15.42 -11.61
C ALA A 203 28.61 16.31 -12.76
N ALA A 204 27.73 16.82 -13.63
CA ALA A 204 28.10 17.77 -14.68
C ALA A 204 28.55 19.11 -14.08
N ARG A 205 27.84 19.63 -13.07
CA ARG A 205 28.21 20.88 -12.36
C ARG A 205 29.54 20.74 -11.60
N GLU A 206 29.82 19.57 -11.03
CA GLU A 206 31.08 19.30 -10.34
C GLU A 206 32.26 19.26 -11.33
N LYS A 207 32.11 18.63 -12.48
CA LYS A 207 33.09 18.65 -13.57
C LYS A 207 33.34 20.05 -14.13
N ASP A 208 32.35 20.91 -14.22
CA ASP A 208 32.52 22.29 -14.67
C ASP A 208 33.25 23.12 -13.60
N ARG A 209 32.97 22.91 -12.31
CA ARG A 209 33.70 23.57 -11.21
C ARG A 209 35.18 23.13 -11.16
N ASP A 210 35.44 21.86 -11.43
CA ASP A 210 36.84 21.39 -11.46
C ASP A 210 37.60 21.93 -12.66
N LYS A 211 36.99 22.04 -13.84
CA LYS A 211 37.57 22.72 -15.00
C LYS A 211 37.81 24.21 -14.75
N GLU A 212 36.96 24.87 -14.02
CA GLU A 212 37.11 26.28 -13.66
C GLU A 212 38.29 26.46 -12.67
N ARG A 213 38.38 25.57 -11.66
CA ARG A 213 39.53 25.53 -10.74
C ARG A 213 40.86 25.22 -11.44
N GLU A 214 40.83 24.36 -12.46
CA GLU A 214 42.01 24.04 -13.25
C GLU A 214 42.48 25.25 -14.11
N ARG A 215 41.52 25.96 -14.73
CA ARG A 215 41.79 27.22 -15.46
C ARG A 215 42.33 28.34 -14.58
N ASP A 216 41.84 28.44 -13.34
CA ASP A 216 42.37 29.42 -12.38
C ASP A 216 43.77 29.07 -11.91
N ARG A 217 44.13 27.80 -11.69
CA ARG A 217 45.48 27.34 -11.41
C ARG A 217 46.42 27.59 -12.55
N ASP A 218 45.98 27.41 -13.78
CA ASP A 218 46.82 27.71 -14.96
C ASP A 218 47.05 29.23 -15.15
N ARG A 219 46.07 30.05 -14.78
CA ARG A 219 46.22 31.52 -14.77
C ARG A 219 47.20 32.00 -13.67
N GLU A 220 47.18 31.38 -12.49
CA GLU A 220 48.12 31.67 -11.44
C GLU A 220 49.57 31.26 -11.84
N ARG A 221 49.75 30.07 -12.41
CA ARG A 221 51.05 29.61 -12.93
C ARG A 221 51.56 30.49 -14.07
N GLY A 222 50.70 31.07 -14.87
CA GLY A 222 51.04 32.05 -15.91
C GLY A 222 51.57 33.37 -15.31
N ARG A 223 50.96 33.86 -14.22
CA ARG A 223 51.39 35.08 -13.51
C ARG A 223 52.71 34.95 -12.78
N ASP A 224 53.03 33.79 -12.26
CA ASP A 224 54.32 33.54 -11.60
C ASP A 224 55.48 33.45 -12.60
N ARG A 225 55.25 32.93 -13.82
CA ARG A 225 56.23 32.92 -14.90
C ARG A 225 56.61 34.31 -15.42
N ASP A 226 55.66 35.24 -15.45
CA ASP A 226 55.92 36.61 -15.84
C ASP A 226 56.63 37.40 -14.74
N ARG A 227 56.42 37.09 -13.46
CA ARG A 227 57.17 37.68 -12.33
C ARG A 227 58.65 37.26 -12.25
N ASP A 228 58.95 36.03 -12.65
CA ASP A 228 60.34 35.56 -12.67
C ASP A 228 61.15 36.15 -13.84
N ARG A 229 60.51 36.60 -14.91
CA ARG A 229 61.22 37.31 -16.01
C ARG A 229 61.66 38.74 -15.67
N GLU A 230 60.99 39.40 -14.74
CA GLU A 230 61.40 40.76 -14.30
C GLU A 230 62.49 40.77 -13.26
N ARG A 231 62.91 39.65 -12.64
CA ARG A 231 63.88 39.58 -11.56
C ARG A 231 65.31 39.20 -11.99
N HIS A 232 65.60 39.04 -13.27
CA HIS A 232 66.94 38.80 -13.76
C HIS A 232 67.66 40.11 -14.14
N ARG A 233 67.98 40.95 -13.13
CA ARG A 233 69.08 41.89 -13.19
C ARG A 233 70.10 41.55 -12.06
N PRO A 234 71.39 41.40 -12.36
CA PRO A 234 72.39 40.96 -11.36
C PRO A 234 72.71 42.12 -10.41
N ARG A 235 72.59 41.88 -9.11
CA ARG A 235 73.24 42.67 -8.06
C ARG A 235 73.79 41.66 -7.07
N ASP A 236 75.10 41.62 -7.10
CA ASP A 236 76.01 40.98 -6.12
C ASP A 236 75.77 41.51 -4.70
N ARG A 237 76.03 40.61 -3.75
CA ARG A 237 76.45 40.78 -2.36
C ARG A 237 75.37 40.89 -1.27
N GLU A 238 75.60 39.94 -0.39
CA GLU A 238 75.34 39.96 1.06
C GLU A 238 73.95 39.51 1.53
N ARG A 239 73.84 38.26 1.99
CA ARG A 239 73.56 37.81 3.38
C ARG A 239 73.10 36.36 3.43
N GLU A 240 74.08 35.53 3.81
CA GLU A 240 73.80 34.30 4.54
C GLU A 240 73.33 34.72 5.95
N HIS A 241 72.07 34.64 6.29
CA HIS A 241 71.64 34.55 7.69
C HIS A 241 70.10 34.34 7.93
N ASP A 242 69.29 33.93 6.99
CA ASP A 242 67.86 33.74 7.31
C ASP A 242 67.26 32.38 6.89
N ARG A 243 68.10 31.34 6.70
CA ARG A 243 67.56 30.02 6.28
C ARG A 243 67.16 29.09 7.40
N ASP A 244 67.28 29.46 8.67
CA ASP A 244 66.95 28.56 9.80
C ASP A 244 65.68 28.89 10.55
N ARG A 245 64.91 29.94 10.17
CA ARG A 245 63.65 30.28 10.82
C ARG A 245 62.46 29.66 10.18
N ASP A 246 62.41 29.48 8.86
CA ASP A 246 61.20 28.99 8.14
C ASP A 246 61.01 27.46 8.24
N ARG A 247 62.02 26.71 8.69
CA ARG A 247 61.87 25.27 8.91
C ARG A 247 61.13 24.87 10.21
N ARG A 248 61.05 25.78 11.19
CA ARG A 248 60.37 25.47 12.47
C ARG A 248 58.92 25.74 12.50
N ASP A 249 58.37 26.56 11.60
CA ASP A 249 56.95 26.85 11.54
C ASP A 249 56.16 25.88 10.65
N ALA A 250 56.80 25.26 9.64
CA ALA A 250 56.20 24.25 8.79
C ALA A 250 55.92 22.91 9.51
N ASP A 251 56.69 22.57 10.55
CA ASP A 251 56.51 21.35 11.34
C ASP A 251 55.44 21.51 12.46
N ARG A 252 55.11 22.75 12.83
CA ARG A 252 54.02 23.02 13.81
C ARG A 252 52.64 22.90 13.21
N ASP A 253 52.45 23.20 11.92
CA ASP A 253 51.15 23.11 11.26
C ASP A 253 50.78 21.65 10.88
N ARG A 254 51.79 20.81 10.59
CA ARG A 254 51.52 19.37 10.33
C ARG A 254 51.15 18.57 11.58
N GLY A 255 51.46 19.06 12.79
CA GLY A 255 51.04 18.45 14.04
C GLY A 255 49.57 18.71 14.40
N ARG A 256 49.03 19.88 14.04
CA ARG A 256 47.65 20.25 14.37
C ARG A 256 46.60 19.54 13.53
N ASP A 257 46.90 19.21 12.27
CA ASP A 257 45.96 18.49 11.42
C ASP A 257 45.86 16.99 11.77
N ARG A 258 46.96 16.38 12.25
CA ARG A 258 46.93 14.98 12.73
C ARG A 258 46.18 14.80 14.03
N ASP A 259 46.16 15.77 14.92
CA ASP A 259 45.39 15.69 16.17
C ASP A 259 43.89 15.93 15.93
N ARG A 260 43.52 16.75 14.94
CA ARG A 260 42.11 16.91 14.53
C ARG A 260 41.51 15.68 13.85
N GLU A 261 42.30 14.92 13.09
CA GLU A 261 41.83 13.64 12.51
C GLU A 261 41.67 12.56 13.58
N ARG A 262 42.54 12.52 14.59
CA ARG A 262 42.41 11.56 15.70
C ARG A 262 41.22 11.84 16.62
N GLU A 263 40.85 13.09 16.85
CA GLU A 263 39.63 13.45 17.58
C GLU A 263 38.36 13.09 16.82
N ARG A 264 38.32 13.24 15.49
CA ARG A 264 37.15 12.85 14.66
C ARG A 264 36.96 11.33 14.59
N ASP A 265 38.02 10.54 14.57
CA ASP A 265 37.91 9.08 14.62
C ASP A 265 37.55 8.56 16.01
N GLY A 266 37.97 9.26 17.07
CA GLY A 266 37.59 8.95 18.45
C GLY A 266 36.08 9.14 18.71
N ASP A 267 35.49 10.21 18.18
CA ASP A 267 34.08 10.51 18.31
C ASP A 267 33.19 9.56 17.49
N ARG A 268 33.67 9.13 16.31
CA ARG A 268 32.98 8.09 15.52
C ARG A 268 32.96 6.73 16.21
N LYS A 269 34.00 6.40 16.94
CA LYS A 269 34.12 5.13 17.67
C LYS A 269 33.24 5.15 18.94
N ARG A 270 33.18 6.28 19.65
CA ARG A 270 32.30 6.46 20.81
C ARG A 270 30.81 6.42 20.43
N ARG A 271 30.40 7.04 19.32
CA ARG A 271 29.01 6.96 18.83
C ARG A 271 28.60 5.54 18.42
N ARG A 272 29.50 4.74 17.84
CA ARG A 272 29.22 3.33 17.54
C ARG A 272 29.11 2.45 18.78
N GLU A 273 29.87 2.75 19.83
CA GLU A 273 29.81 2.00 21.11
C GLU A 273 28.60 2.40 21.97
N GLU A 274 28.06 3.61 21.82
CA GLU A 274 26.81 4.05 22.46
C GLU A 274 25.57 3.48 21.76
N ASP A 275 25.55 3.37 20.42
CA ASP A 275 24.47 2.74 19.67
C ASP A 275 24.39 1.21 19.94
N ASP A 276 25.52 0.55 20.18
CA ASP A 276 25.54 -0.90 20.49
C ASP A 276 25.13 -1.20 21.94
N ARG A 277 25.22 -0.22 22.87
CA ARG A 277 24.74 -0.36 24.25
C ARG A 277 23.26 -0.01 24.44
N GLY A 278 22.65 0.76 23.50
CA GLY A 278 21.23 1.12 23.53
C GLY A 278 20.28 0.02 23.04
N GLY A 279 20.79 -1.02 22.34
CA GLY A 279 20.01 -2.06 21.70
C GLY A 279 19.58 -3.23 22.59
N ARG A 280 19.98 -3.25 23.86
CA ARG A 280 19.65 -4.35 24.78
C ARG A 280 18.73 -3.89 25.92
N LYS A 281 17.62 -3.26 25.57
CA LYS A 281 16.44 -3.21 26.44
C LYS A 281 15.55 -4.39 26.06
N GLU A 282 15.54 -5.35 26.97
CA GLU A 282 14.64 -6.48 27.01
C GLU A 282 13.22 -6.05 26.64
N ARG A 283 12.72 -6.59 25.52
CA ARG A 283 11.28 -6.69 25.30
C ARG A 283 10.78 -7.68 26.36
N LYS A 284 10.18 -7.17 27.40
CA LYS A 284 9.26 -7.94 28.24
C LYS A 284 8.05 -8.19 27.37
N ASP A 285 8.02 -9.37 26.83
CA ASP A 285 6.89 -9.91 26.11
C ASP A 285 5.68 -9.97 27.04
N GLY A 286 4.58 -9.49 26.49
CA GLY A 286 3.27 -9.78 27.01
C GLY A 286 3.00 -11.28 26.93
N ASP A 287 2.41 -11.79 27.98
CA ASP A 287 1.53 -12.97 28.12
C ASP A 287 1.77 -14.15 27.16
N GLY A 288 2.94 -14.71 27.18
CA GLY A 288 3.18 -16.08 26.74
C GLY A 288 3.04 -17.01 27.92
N ILE A 289 1.99 -17.82 27.96
CA ILE A 289 1.80 -18.88 28.93
C ILE A 289 3.07 -19.74 28.95
N SER A 290 3.68 -19.92 30.13
CA SER A 290 4.91 -20.72 30.31
C SER A 290 4.72 -22.15 29.80
N VAL A 291 5.81 -22.76 29.31
CA VAL A 291 5.77 -24.17 28.86
C VAL A 291 5.29 -25.10 29.97
N GLU A 292 5.59 -24.75 31.22
CA GLU A 292 5.15 -25.51 32.42
C GLU A 292 3.64 -25.38 32.64
N GLU A 293 3.07 -24.18 32.49
CA GLU A 293 1.63 -23.94 32.57
C GLU A 293 0.87 -24.58 31.41
N THR A 294 1.44 -24.58 30.22
CA THR A 294 0.89 -25.25 29.04
C THR A 294 0.86 -26.78 29.27
N ASN A 295 1.91 -27.35 29.87
CA ASN A 295 1.97 -28.76 30.18
C ASN A 295 0.99 -29.15 31.32
N ALA A 296 0.82 -28.32 32.34
CA ALA A 296 -0.17 -28.52 33.39
C ALA A 296 -1.61 -28.53 32.84
N MET A 297 -1.91 -27.67 31.87
CA MET A 297 -3.22 -27.63 31.20
C MET A 297 -3.45 -28.86 30.30
N ARG A 298 -2.42 -29.35 29.62
CA ARG A 298 -2.47 -30.57 28.81
C ARG A 298 -2.70 -31.83 29.63
N ILE A 299 -2.08 -31.93 30.79
CA ILE A 299 -2.29 -33.05 31.73
C ILE A 299 -3.74 -33.07 32.24
N LYS A 300 -4.32 -31.90 32.55
CA LYS A 300 -5.74 -31.80 32.95
C LYS A 300 -6.71 -32.23 31.84
N LEU A 301 -6.32 -32.09 30.59
CA LEU A 301 -7.09 -32.48 29.40
C LEU A 301 -6.78 -33.90 28.92
N GLY A 302 -5.99 -34.68 29.68
CA GLY A 302 -5.64 -36.07 29.35
C GLY A 302 -4.64 -36.21 28.17
N MET A 303 -3.94 -35.16 27.81
CA MET A 303 -2.95 -35.14 26.72
C MET A 303 -1.52 -35.27 27.25
N LYS A 304 -0.62 -35.89 26.45
CA LYS A 304 0.79 -36.00 26.80
C LYS A 304 1.50 -34.66 26.86
N PRO A 305 2.39 -34.40 27.84
CA PRO A 305 3.17 -33.16 27.92
C PRO A 305 4.11 -33.00 26.72
N LEU A 306 4.42 -31.75 26.38
CA LEU A 306 5.44 -31.40 25.38
C LEU A 306 6.84 -31.66 26.01
N LYS A 307 7.74 -32.20 25.19
CA LYS A 307 9.17 -32.39 25.56
C LYS A 307 9.96 -31.11 25.38
#